data_769eea21ff35ccd3c3ff2ed4acd1a256
#
_entry.id   769eea21ff35ccd3c3ff2ed4acd1a256
#
_cell.length_a   1.000
_cell.length_b   1.000
_cell.length_c   1.000
_cell.angle_alpha   90.00
_cell.angle_beta   90.00
_cell.angle_gamma   90.00
#
_symmetry.space_group_name_H-M   'P 1'
#
loop_
_entity.id
_entity.type
_entity.pdbx_description
1 polymer ?
#
loop_
_entity_poly.entity_id
_entity_poly.type
_entity_poly.pdbx_seq_one_letter_code
_entity_poly.pdbx_strand_id
1 'polypeptide(L)'
;AVYDYGQNGVELKNNIKRYWWDSMVRLHENIVGIDAAIFMHPRTWEASGHVGAFNDPLIDNKDSKKRYRADVLVEDWLARQDEKIQKEIDKARKRFGEQFDEAQYRATSPRVLEIAAKRDAVHTRFAEALAANDLQELRQVILDCEIVCPVSGTRNWTEVRQFNLMFSTQMGSTAEGANTICLLYTSPSPRDS
;
A
#
# COMPACT_ATOMS: atom_id res chain seq x y z
N ALA A 1 -7.53 -18.44 -2.95
CA ALA A 1 -8.81 -18.97 -3.41
C ALA A 1 -9.38 -19.95 -2.39
N VAL A 2 -10.68 -19.89 -2.15
CA VAL A 2 -11.39 -20.69 -1.16
C VAL A 2 -12.02 -21.95 -1.82
N TYR A 3 -11.90 -22.06 -3.14
CA TYR A 3 -12.56 -23.11 -3.93
C TYR A 3 -11.54 -24.00 -4.64
N ASP A 4 -11.88 -25.27 -4.78
CA ASP A 4 -11.10 -26.23 -5.55
C ASP A 4 -11.42 -26.10 -7.05
N TYR A 5 -10.48 -26.55 -7.87
CA TYR A 5 -10.70 -26.68 -9.31
C TYR A 5 -11.43 -27.99 -9.60
N GLY A 6 -12.54 -27.94 -10.34
CA GLY A 6 -13.13 -29.11 -10.91
C GLY A 6 -12.28 -29.73 -12.04
N GLN A 7 -12.71 -30.84 -12.60
CA GLN A 7 -11.97 -31.62 -13.60
C GLN A 7 -11.43 -30.73 -14.76
N ASN A 8 -12.30 -29.98 -15.40
CA ASN A 8 -11.89 -29.12 -16.53
C ASN A 8 -11.01 -27.96 -16.08
N GLY A 9 -11.23 -27.43 -14.88
CA GLY A 9 -10.44 -26.33 -14.33
C GLY A 9 -9.01 -26.76 -14.01
N VAL A 10 -8.78 -27.98 -13.51
CA VAL A 10 -7.43 -28.49 -13.23
C VAL A 10 -6.65 -28.73 -14.51
N GLU A 11 -7.31 -29.27 -15.55
CA GLU A 11 -6.70 -29.49 -16.86
C GLU A 11 -6.31 -28.14 -17.51
N LEU A 12 -7.21 -27.18 -17.52
CA LEU A 12 -6.93 -25.85 -18.03
C LEU A 12 -5.73 -25.21 -17.30
N LYS A 13 -5.74 -25.26 -15.97
CA LYS A 13 -4.64 -24.74 -15.15
C LYS A 13 -3.29 -25.40 -15.51
N ASN A 14 -3.26 -26.73 -15.64
CA ASN A 14 -2.06 -27.45 -15.96
C ASN A 14 -1.56 -27.15 -17.38
N ASN A 15 -2.46 -27.01 -18.35
CA ASN A 15 -2.11 -26.62 -19.71
C ASN A 15 -1.53 -25.21 -19.78
N ILE A 16 -2.11 -24.26 -19.07
CA ILE A 16 -1.58 -22.87 -18.98
C ILE A 16 -0.18 -22.89 -18.34
N LYS A 17 0.02 -23.62 -17.24
CA LYS A 17 1.33 -23.72 -16.58
C LYS A 17 2.38 -24.33 -17.50
N ARG A 18 2.04 -25.39 -18.23
CA ARG A 18 2.96 -26.04 -19.16
C ARG A 18 3.33 -25.11 -20.29
N TYR A 19 2.36 -24.47 -20.91
CA TYR A 19 2.59 -23.50 -21.98
C TYR A 19 3.48 -22.33 -21.50
N TRP A 20 3.19 -21.79 -20.33
CA TRP A 20 4.02 -20.73 -19.74
C TRP A 20 5.45 -21.20 -19.49
N TRP A 21 5.63 -22.39 -18.90
CA TRP A 21 6.96 -22.93 -18.61
C TRP A 21 7.77 -23.15 -19.89
N ASP A 22 7.16 -23.74 -20.90
CA ASP A 22 7.81 -23.99 -22.17
C ASP A 22 8.21 -22.69 -22.86
N SER A 23 7.32 -21.69 -22.84
CA SER A 23 7.58 -20.39 -23.47
C SER A 23 8.62 -19.55 -22.73
N MET A 24 8.61 -19.57 -21.39
CA MET A 24 9.48 -18.67 -20.60
C MET A 24 10.82 -19.31 -20.23
N VAL A 25 10.88 -20.63 -20.08
CA VAL A 25 12.09 -21.33 -19.62
C VAL A 25 12.76 -22.09 -20.77
N ARG A 26 12.01 -22.96 -21.48
CA ARG A 26 12.62 -23.88 -22.44
C ARG A 26 13.04 -23.22 -23.76
N LEU A 27 12.38 -22.13 -24.14
CA LEU A 27 12.73 -21.38 -25.35
C LEU A 27 13.91 -20.42 -25.17
N HIS A 28 14.42 -20.28 -23.96
CA HIS A 28 15.50 -19.34 -23.63
C HIS A 28 16.71 -20.09 -23.05
N GLU A 29 17.89 -19.91 -23.64
CA GLU A 29 19.12 -20.56 -23.18
C GLU A 29 19.67 -19.99 -21.89
N ASN A 30 19.34 -18.75 -21.56
CA ASN A 30 19.83 -18.02 -20.40
C ASN A 30 18.86 -18.01 -19.21
N ILE A 31 17.81 -18.81 -19.24
CA ILE A 31 16.80 -18.90 -18.17
C ILE A 31 16.78 -20.33 -17.63
N VAL A 32 16.84 -20.46 -16.31
CA VAL A 32 16.69 -21.72 -15.59
C VAL A 32 15.52 -21.65 -14.63
N GLY A 33 14.76 -22.75 -14.51
CA GLY A 33 13.67 -22.84 -13.56
C GLY A 33 14.17 -23.13 -12.16
N ILE A 34 13.62 -22.46 -11.16
CA ILE A 34 13.83 -22.73 -9.74
C ILE A 34 12.47 -23.03 -9.12
N ASP A 35 12.38 -24.13 -8.37
CA ASP A 35 11.21 -24.46 -7.57
C ASP A 35 11.54 -24.28 -6.09
N ALA A 36 11.06 -23.18 -5.52
CA ALA A 36 11.30 -22.87 -4.11
C ALA A 36 10.20 -23.49 -3.23
N ALA A 37 10.59 -23.87 -2.00
CA ALA A 37 9.63 -24.39 -1.03
C ALA A 37 8.56 -23.33 -0.68
N ILE A 38 7.30 -23.77 -0.57
CA ILE A 38 6.19 -22.91 -0.12
C ILE A 38 6.40 -22.49 1.32
N PHE A 39 6.86 -23.41 2.17
CA PHE A 39 7.19 -23.16 3.57
C PHE A 39 8.68 -22.87 3.68
N MET A 40 9.00 -21.66 4.11
CA MET A 40 10.39 -21.22 4.25
C MET A 40 10.72 -20.86 5.69
N HIS A 41 12.00 -20.94 6.02
CA HIS A 41 12.49 -20.50 7.31
C HIS A 41 12.23 -18.98 7.49
N PRO A 42 11.75 -18.48 8.66
CA PRO A 42 11.45 -17.09 8.90
C PRO A 42 12.56 -16.11 8.49
N ARG A 43 13.82 -16.48 8.70
CA ARG A 43 14.98 -15.66 8.29
C ARG A 43 15.05 -15.36 6.80
N THR A 44 14.47 -16.19 5.94
CA THR A 44 14.41 -15.94 4.50
C THR A 44 13.55 -14.70 4.22
N TRP A 45 12.44 -14.57 4.93
CA TRP A 45 11.52 -13.45 4.81
C TRP A 45 12.05 -12.19 5.50
N GLU A 46 12.78 -12.33 6.60
CA GLU A 46 13.49 -11.21 7.22
C GLU A 46 14.57 -10.66 6.28
N ALA A 47 15.40 -11.53 5.71
CA ALA A 47 16.45 -11.14 4.77
C ALA A 47 15.92 -10.49 3.49
N SER A 48 14.75 -10.91 3.01
CA SER A 48 14.10 -10.33 1.83
C SER A 48 13.29 -9.05 2.13
N GLY A 49 13.22 -8.62 3.41
CA GLY A 49 12.47 -7.44 3.83
C GLY A 49 10.95 -7.63 3.93
N HIS A 50 10.44 -8.84 3.64
CA HIS A 50 9.01 -9.09 3.64
C HIS A 50 8.36 -8.99 5.03
N VAL A 51 9.10 -9.26 6.10
CA VAL A 51 8.58 -9.16 7.48
C VAL A 51 8.30 -7.71 7.87
N GLY A 52 9.13 -6.76 7.42
CA GLY A 52 8.98 -5.34 7.75
C GLY A 52 8.09 -4.55 6.77
N ALA A 53 7.95 -5.02 5.53
CA ALA A 53 7.32 -4.26 4.45
C ALA A 53 5.85 -4.63 4.16
N PHE A 54 5.35 -5.75 4.70
CA PHE A 54 3.99 -6.24 4.40
C PHE A 54 2.94 -5.91 5.46
N ASN A 55 3.07 -4.76 6.07
CA ASN A 55 2.10 -4.23 7.02
C ASN A 55 1.24 -3.17 6.33
N ASP A 56 0.39 -3.60 5.40
CA ASP A 56 -0.53 -2.67 4.74
C ASP A 56 -1.69 -2.30 5.68
N PRO A 57 -1.82 -1.05 6.10
CA PRO A 57 -2.97 -0.60 6.87
C PRO A 57 -4.18 -0.46 5.94
N LEU A 58 -5.17 -1.34 6.11
CA LEU A 58 -6.38 -1.35 5.31
C LEU A 58 -7.56 -0.72 6.04
N ILE A 59 -8.35 0.05 5.31
CA ILE A 59 -9.58 0.68 5.77
C ILE A 59 -10.70 0.43 4.78
N ASP A 60 -11.90 0.11 5.29
CA ASP A 60 -13.06 -0.11 4.45
C ASP A 60 -14.04 1.07 4.56
N ASN A 61 -14.64 1.46 3.45
CA ASN A 61 -15.76 2.38 3.48
C ASN A 61 -17.07 1.60 3.54
N LYS A 62 -17.90 1.86 4.55
CA LYS A 62 -19.14 1.11 4.83
C LYS A 62 -20.19 1.27 3.75
N ASP A 63 -20.21 2.42 3.06
CA ASP A 63 -21.23 2.73 2.07
C ASP A 63 -20.88 2.13 0.70
N SER A 64 -19.63 2.28 0.26
CA SER A 64 -19.17 1.70 -1.01
C SER A 64 -18.79 0.23 -0.90
N LYS A 65 -18.60 -0.29 0.32
CA LYS A 65 -18.09 -1.64 0.62
C LYS A 65 -16.74 -1.93 -0.05
N LYS A 66 -15.99 -0.88 -0.39
CA LYS A 66 -14.66 -0.99 -0.98
C LYS A 66 -13.58 -0.80 0.06
N ARG A 67 -12.48 -1.51 -0.16
CA ARG A 67 -11.28 -1.49 0.66
C ARG A 67 -10.24 -0.60 0.03
N TYR A 68 -9.54 0.15 0.88
CA TYR A 68 -8.46 1.06 0.50
C TYR A 68 -7.27 0.87 1.43
N ARG A 69 -6.10 1.24 0.96
CA ARG A 69 -4.93 1.41 1.81
C ARG A 69 -5.05 2.76 2.52
N ALA A 70 -4.96 2.73 3.84
CA ALA A 70 -5.11 3.93 4.65
C ALA A 70 -3.94 4.92 4.45
N ASP A 71 -2.73 4.41 4.28
CA ASP A 71 -1.53 5.19 3.96
C ASP A 71 -1.68 5.92 2.62
N VAL A 72 -2.09 5.21 1.56
CA VAL A 72 -2.31 5.81 0.23
C VAL A 72 -3.38 6.91 0.25
N LEU A 73 -4.45 6.73 1.05
CA LEU A 73 -5.48 7.78 1.18
C LEU A 73 -4.92 9.07 1.78
N VAL A 74 -4.01 8.96 2.75
CA VAL A 74 -3.36 10.13 3.36
C VAL A 74 -2.33 10.73 2.40
N GLU A 75 -1.54 9.92 1.71
CA GLU A 75 -0.59 10.37 0.70
C GLU A 75 -1.28 11.13 -0.44
N ASP A 76 -2.41 10.61 -0.94
CA ASP A 76 -3.23 11.28 -1.95
C ASP A 76 -3.77 12.63 -1.45
N TRP A 77 -4.14 12.70 -0.17
CA TRP A 77 -4.57 13.96 0.42
C TRP A 77 -3.41 14.97 0.51
N LEU A 78 -2.22 14.55 0.92
CA LEU A 78 -1.02 15.37 0.95
C LEU A 78 -0.66 15.89 -0.45
N ALA A 79 -0.66 15.02 -1.45
CA ALA A 79 -0.43 15.39 -2.84
C ALA A 79 -1.43 16.45 -3.34
N ARG A 80 -2.71 16.32 -2.96
CA ARG A 80 -3.73 17.34 -3.28
C ARG A 80 -3.45 18.70 -2.60
N GLN A 81 -2.85 18.73 -1.40
CA GLN A 81 -2.44 19.99 -0.78
C GLN A 81 -1.27 20.61 -1.56
N ASP A 82 -0.29 19.81 -1.98
CA ASP A 82 0.81 20.29 -2.81
C ASP A 82 0.32 20.84 -4.16
N GLU A 83 -0.66 20.17 -4.80
CA GLU A 83 -1.30 20.71 -5.99
C GLU A 83 -2.02 22.03 -5.75
N LYS A 84 -2.67 22.22 -4.60
CA LYS A 84 -3.31 23.51 -4.25
C LYS A 84 -2.27 24.61 -4.08
N ILE A 85 -1.16 24.32 -3.41
CA ILE A 85 -0.04 25.26 -3.29
C ILE A 85 0.48 25.64 -4.67
N GLN A 86 0.70 24.65 -5.55
CA GLN A 86 1.19 24.90 -6.89
C GLN A 86 0.21 25.74 -7.73
N LYS A 87 -1.09 25.45 -7.63
CA LYS A 87 -2.13 26.25 -8.31
C LYS A 87 -2.17 27.70 -7.85
N GLU A 88 -1.93 27.97 -6.55
CA GLU A 88 -1.85 29.36 -6.05
C GLU A 88 -0.59 30.06 -6.56
N ILE A 89 0.54 29.36 -6.63
CA ILE A 89 1.79 29.87 -7.20
C ILE A 89 1.61 30.20 -8.70
N ASP A 90 1.00 29.27 -9.45
CA ASP A 90 0.76 29.47 -10.89
C ASP A 90 -0.19 30.65 -11.17
N LYS A 91 -1.20 30.84 -10.33
CA LYS A 91 -2.06 32.04 -10.39
C LYS A 91 -1.28 33.32 -10.13
N ALA A 92 -0.41 33.32 -9.11
CA ALA A 92 0.42 34.44 -8.81
C ALA A 92 1.43 34.74 -9.94
N ARG A 93 2.06 33.68 -10.51
CA ARG A 93 2.97 33.82 -11.66
C ARG A 93 2.26 34.46 -12.86
N LYS A 94 1.02 34.07 -13.16
CA LYS A 94 0.23 34.70 -14.24
C LYS A 94 -0.12 36.15 -13.95
N ARG A 95 -0.26 36.54 -12.67
CA ARG A 95 -0.63 37.89 -12.27
C ARG A 95 0.56 38.84 -12.23
N PHE A 96 1.74 38.37 -11.81
CA PHE A 96 2.94 39.20 -11.60
C PHE A 96 3.94 39.14 -12.77
N GLY A 97 3.76 38.21 -13.72
CA GLY A 97 4.58 38.13 -14.94
C GLY A 97 6.05 37.81 -14.66
N GLU A 98 6.94 38.45 -15.44
CA GLU A 98 8.40 38.20 -15.37
C GLU A 98 9.06 38.62 -14.06
N GLN A 99 8.44 39.43 -13.24
CA GLN A 99 8.98 39.89 -11.93
C GLN A 99 8.56 38.98 -10.76
N PHE A 100 7.97 37.80 -11.07
CA PHE A 100 7.49 36.88 -10.06
C PHE A 100 8.64 36.09 -9.42
N ASP A 101 8.88 36.30 -8.14
CA ASP A 101 9.78 35.48 -7.30
C ASP A 101 8.95 34.44 -6.55
N GLU A 102 9.07 33.18 -6.99
CA GLU A 102 8.35 32.05 -6.39
C GLU A 102 8.79 31.79 -4.95
N ALA A 103 10.07 31.89 -4.64
CA ALA A 103 10.60 31.64 -3.30
C ALA A 103 10.07 32.67 -2.31
N GLN A 104 10.09 33.94 -2.69
CA GLN A 104 9.52 35.00 -1.88
C GLN A 104 8.02 34.86 -1.71
N TYR A 105 7.29 34.50 -2.77
CA TYR A 105 5.83 34.30 -2.70
C TYR A 105 5.47 33.13 -1.79
N ARG A 106 6.19 32.01 -1.85
CA ARG A 106 6.02 30.87 -0.94
C ARG A 106 6.21 31.26 0.53
N ALA A 107 7.19 32.13 0.81
CA ALA A 107 7.53 32.55 2.16
C ALA A 107 6.60 33.64 2.72
N THR A 108 5.89 34.38 1.87
CA THR A 108 5.13 35.59 2.31
C THR A 108 3.62 35.46 2.11
N SER A 109 3.16 34.55 1.24
CA SER A 109 1.73 34.40 0.96
C SER A 109 1.00 33.72 2.14
N PRO A 110 0.07 34.41 2.84
CA PRO A 110 -0.62 33.83 3.99
C PRO A 110 -1.37 32.54 3.64
N ARG A 111 -1.96 32.50 2.45
CA ARG A 111 -2.74 31.35 1.98
C ARG A 111 -1.85 30.14 1.68
N VAL A 112 -0.68 30.35 1.09
CA VAL A 112 0.28 29.27 0.84
C VAL A 112 0.85 28.76 2.17
N LEU A 113 1.18 29.67 3.10
CA LEU A 113 1.69 29.31 4.42
C LEU A 113 0.66 28.51 5.24
N GLU A 114 -0.62 28.89 5.19
CA GLU A 114 -1.69 28.16 5.88
C GLU A 114 -1.83 26.71 5.35
N ILE A 115 -1.88 26.55 4.01
CA ILE A 115 -1.98 25.21 3.40
C ILE A 115 -0.72 24.39 3.70
N ALA A 116 0.47 24.99 3.61
CA ALA A 116 1.74 24.34 3.91
C ALA A 116 1.82 23.90 5.38
N ALA A 117 1.46 24.78 6.32
CA ALA A 117 1.46 24.45 7.74
C ALA A 117 0.50 23.27 8.06
N LYS A 118 -0.69 23.29 7.48
CA LYS A 118 -1.66 22.18 7.64
C LYS A 118 -1.11 20.88 7.04
N ARG A 119 -0.51 20.95 5.84
CA ARG A 119 0.11 19.79 5.19
C ARG A 119 1.25 19.22 6.05
N ASP A 120 2.15 20.08 6.54
CA ASP A 120 3.32 19.66 7.31
C ASP A 120 2.94 19.06 8.66
N ALA A 121 1.94 19.61 9.33
CA ALA A 121 1.39 19.05 10.57
C ALA A 121 0.80 17.64 10.34
N VAL A 122 0.03 17.46 9.25
CA VAL A 122 -0.53 16.16 8.91
C VAL A 122 0.57 15.18 8.49
N HIS A 123 1.55 15.62 7.72
CA HIS A 123 2.69 14.79 7.31
C HIS A 123 3.48 14.27 8.51
N THR A 124 3.75 15.12 9.51
CA THR A 124 4.46 14.74 10.74
C THR A 124 3.66 13.69 11.52
N ARG A 125 2.38 13.94 11.79
CA ARG A 125 1.50 12.98 12.46
C ARG A 125 1.40 11.65 11.72
N PHE A 126 1.30 11.70 10.40
CA PHE A 126 1.25 10.52 9.55
C PHE A 126 2.54 9.70 9.62
N ALA A 127 3.70 10.36 9.53
CA ALA A 127 5.00 9.71 9.64
C ALA A 127 5.20 9.05 11.01
N GLU A 128 4.81 9.74 12.09
CA GLU A 128 4.85 9.20 13.46
C GLU A 128 3.91 8.00 13.63
N ALA A 129 2.68 8.08 13.10
CA ALA A 129 1.71 6.98 13.16
C ALA A 129 2.21 5.74 12.41
N LEU A 130 2.84 5.91 11.25
CA LEU A 130 3.45 4.80 10.50
C LEU A 130 4.65 4.20 11.23
N ALA A 131 5.54 5.04 11.78
CA ALA A 131 6.71 4.59 12.51
C ALA A 131 6.35 3.82 13.79
N ALA A 132 5.31 4.27 14.49
CA ALA A 132 4.77 3.61 15.68
C ALA A 132 3.82 2.45 15.35
N ASN A 133 3.46 2.24 14.08
CA ASN A 133 2.41 1.30 13.65
C ASN A 133 1.08 1.54 14.39
N ASP A 134 0.75 2.81 14.64
CA ASP A 134 -0.47 3.22 15.33
C ASP A 134 -1.63 3.35 14.33
N LEU A 135 -2.41 2.27 14.23
CA LEU A 135 -3.56 2.20 13.35
C LEU A 135 -4.72 3.11 13.77
N GLN A 136 -4.80 3.44 15.06
CA GLN A 136 -5.85 4.32 15.59
C GLN A 136 -5.54 5.77 15.22
N GLU A 137 -4.30 6.21 15.41
CA GLU A 137 -3.87 7.54 15.01
C GLU A 137 -3.97 7.71 13.49
N LEU A 138 -3.60 6.68 12.70
CA LEU A 138 -3.75 6.71 11.24
C LEU A 138 -5.22 6.91 10.82
N ARG A 139 -6.15 6.22 11.49
CA ARG A 139 -7.58 6.45 11.28
C ARG A 139 -8.00 7.87 11.66
N GLN A 140 -7.49 8.38 12.79
CA GLN A 140 -7.81 9.73 13.25
C GLN A 140 -7.34 10.79 12.26
N VAL A 141 -6.15 10.64 11.68
CA VAL A 141 -5.64 11.51 10.60
C VAL A 141 -6.61 11.52 9.42
N ILE A 142 -7.12 10.35 8.99
CA ILE A 142 -8.10 10.26 7.88
C ILE A 142 -9.39 11.03 8.19
N LEU A 143 -9.88 10.93 9.44
CA LEU A 143 -11.08 11.63 9.87
C LEU A 143 -10.87 13.15 10.00
N ASP A 144 -9.77 13.57 10.61
CA ASP A 144 -9.43 14.99 10.81
C ASP A 144 -9.16 15.71 9.47
N CYS A 145 -8.57 15.01 8.52
CA CYS A 145 -8.37 15.50 7.16
C CYS A 145 -9.63 15.47 6.31
N GLU A 146 -10.74 14.98 6.87
CA GLU A 146 -12.01 14.85 6.18
C GLU A 146 -11.93 14.11 4.84
N ILE A 147 -11.09 13.08 4.77
CA ILE A 147 -10.88 12.31 3.55
C ILE A 147 -12.16 11.56 3.19
N VAL A 148 -12.63 11.80 1.97
CA VAL A 148 -13.84 11.16 1.43
C VAL A 148 -13.48 9.95 0.58
N CYS A 149 -14.35 8.96 0.58
CA CYS A 149 -14.21 7.79 -0.29
C CYS A 149 -14.30 8.22 -1.77
N PRO A 150 -13.34 7.84 -2.62
CA PRO A 150 -13.33 8.21 -4.03
C PRO A 150 -14.57 7.74 -4.82
N VAL A 151 -15.24 6.69 -4.33
CA VAL A 151 -16.39 6.07 -5.03
C VAL A 151 -17.73 6.57 -4.49
N SER A 152 -17.92 6.56 -3.16
CA SER A 152 -19.19 6.97 -2.54
C SER A 152 -19.24 8.45 -2.16
N GLY A 153 -18.10 9.13 -2.09
CA GLY A 153 -18.02 10.51 -1.60
C GLY A 153 -18.31 10.67 -0.11
N THR A 154 -18.47 9.58 0.63
CA THR A 154 -18.79 9.58 2.06
C THR A 154 -17.55 9.41 2.93
N ARG A 155 -17.67 9.79 4.21
CA ARG A 155 -16.60 9.66 5.23
C ARG A 155 -16.87 8.50 6.19
N ASN A 156 -17.70 7.56 5.82
CA ASN A 156 -18.13 6.45 6.67
C ASN A 156 -17.08 5.33 6.69
N TRP A 157 -15.95 5.61 7.36
CA TRP A 157 -14.81 4.70 7.44
C TRP A 157 -14.92 3.73 8.62
N THR A 158 -14.44 2.51 8.41
CA THR A 158 -14.26 1.50 9.48
C THR A 158 -13.02 1.84 10.31
N GLU A 159 -12.65 0.92 11.19
CA GLU A 159 -11.33 0.93 11.80
C GLU A 159 -10.28 0.50 10.79
N VAL A 160 -9.07 1.03 10.94
CA VAL A 160 -7.90 0.57 10.18
C VAL A 160 -7.49 -0.78 10.72
N ARG A 161 -7.28 -1.74 9.84
CA ARG A 161 -6.83 -3.09 10.17
C ARG A 161 -5.56 -3.40 9.40
N GLN A 162 -4.62 -4.00 10.10
CA GLN A 162 -3.41 -4.47 9.47
C GLN A 162 -3.69 -5.72 8.64
N PHE A 163 -3.29 -5.70 7.39
CA PHE A 163 -3.32 -6.88 6.54
C PHE A 163 -1.95 -7.53 6.54
N ASN A 164 -1.86 -8.73 7.09
CA ASN A 164 -0.65 -9.53 7.08
C ASN A 164 -0.78 -10.64 6.05
N LEU A 165 0.10 -10.65 5.06
CA LEU A 165 0.19 -11.70 4.04
C LEU A 165 0.94 -12.93 4.54
N MET A 166 1.57 -12.83 5.72
CA MET A 166 2.35 -13.90 6.30
C MET A 166 1.55 -14.67 7.34
N PHE A 167 1.47 -15.96 7.16
CA PHE A 167 0.84 -16.87 8.12
C PHE A 167 1.91 -17.68 8.84
N SER A 168 1.87 -17.70 10.15
CA SER A 168 2.64 -18.63 10.95
C SER A 168 1.81 -19.91 11.16
N THR A 169 2.42 -21.06 10.95
CA THR A 169 1.80 -22.35 11.25
C THR A 169 2.78 -23.24 12.02
N GLN A 170 2.22 -24.13 12.83
CA GLN A 170 3.00 -25.12 13.54
C GLN A 170 3.05 -26.41 12.75
N MET A 171 4.25 -26.94 12.53
CA MET A 171 4.43 -28.25 11.90
C MET A 171 5.14 -29.20 12.86
N GLY A 172 4.58 -30.39 13.00
CA GLY A 172 5.12 -31.48 13.80
C GLY A 172 4.26 -31.86 15.00
N SER A 173 4.39 -33.09 15.47
CA SER A 173 3.62 -33.66 16.59
C SER A 173 4.22 -33.40 17.97
N THR A 174 5.43 -32.84 18.05
CA THR A 174 6.14 -32.56 19.31
C THR A 174 6.44 -31.07 19.39
N ALA A 175 5.43 -30.32 19.82
CA ALA A 175 5.48 -28.86 19.88
C ALA A 175 5.98 -28.33 21.23
N GLU A 176 7.17 -28.71 21.69
CA GLU A 176 7.87 -27.99 22.78
C GLU A 176 8.84 -26.92 22.26
N GLY A 177 8.89 -26.69 20.97
CA GLY A 177 9.60 -25.58 20.35
C GLY A 177 8.95 -25.32 19.00
N ALA A 178 8.04 -24.35 18.95
CA ALA A 178 7.35 -24.00 17.73
C ALA A 178 8.34 -23.63 16.62
N ASN A 179 8.61 -24.55 15.71
CA ASN A 179 9.16 -24.22 14.42
C ASN A 179 8.08 -23.42 13.67
N THR A 180 8.03 -22.11 13.91
CA THR A 180 7.15 -21.22 13.21
C THR A 180 7.59 -21.16 11.77
N ILE A 181 6.78 -21.70 10.89
CA ILE A 181 6.99 -21.64 9.44
C ILE A 181 6.09 -20.54 8.91
N CYS A 182 6.67 -19.65 8.15
CA CYS A 182 5.91 -18.56 7.52
C CYS A 182 5.56 -18.95 6.08
N LEU A 183 4.29 -18.81 5.74
CA LEU A 183 3.78 -18.96 4.39
C LEU A 183 3.48 -17.55 3.85
N LEU A 184 4.16 -17.15 2.80
CA LEU A 184 3.78 -15.98 2.04
C LEU A 184 2.64 -16.35 1.09
N TYR A 185 1.45 -15.84 1.37
CA TYR A 185 0.34 -15.92 0.43
C TYR A 185 0.55 -14.91 -0.69
N THR A 186 0.41 -15.34 -1.92
CA THR A 186 0.68 -14.61 -3.16
C THR A 186 0.80 -13.09 -3.03
N SER A 187 2.00 -12.56 -3.35
CA SER A 187 2.18 -11.11 -3.51
C SER A 187 1.19 -10.58 -4.56
N PRO A 188 0.41 -9.54 -4.27
CA PRO A 188 -0.43 -8.92 -5.29
C PRO A 188 0.45 -8.43 -6.44
N SER A 189 -0.05 -8.57 -7.65
CA SER A 189 0.60 -8.03 -8.84
C SER A 189 0.75 -6.50 -8.67
N PRO A 190 1.83 -5.88 -9.17
CA PRO A 190 1.95 -4.43 -9.20
C PRO A 190 0.81 -3.70 -9.93
N ARG A 191 -0.07 -4.44 -10.61
CA ARG A 191 -1.26 -3.92 -11.27
C ARG A 191 -2.50 -3.91 -10.37
N ASP A 192 -2.41 -4.49 -9.18
CA ASP A 192 -3.52 -4.59 -8.21
C ASP A 192 -3.40 -3.54 -7.10
N SER A 193 -2.37 -2.69 -7.19
CA SER A 193 -2.10 -1.56 -6.30
C SER A 193 -2.54 -0.23 -6.92
#